data_893e7e7f36b5a0bd13b2c27d04154b46
#
_entry.id   893e7e7f36b5a0bd13b2c27d04154b46
#
_cell.length_a   1.000
_cell.length_b   1.000
_cell.length_c   1.000
_cell.angle_alpha   90.00
_cell.angle_beta   90.00
_cell.angle_gamma   90.00
#
_symmetry.space_group_name_H-M   'P 1'
#
loop_
_entity.id
_entity.type
_entity.pdbx_description
1 polymer ?
#
loop_
_entity_poly.entity_id
_entity_poly.type
_entity_poly.pdbx_seq_one_letter_code
_entity_poly.pdbx_strand_id
1 'polypeptide(L)'
;MVVGLFSINELDFLLDLGLSLLAGFLIGLERELKGKPACIGTHCFVIGGSMIFTYISALVDPNSTSRIAAQIVTGIGFLGAGIILKGEFNDRKESDDKTAAALGSSSNRVVNLTTAASIWFSGAIGMAIGFNFYFIALVSIAFAVLVPRIPRVGKRGDKEHYD
;
A
#
# COMPACT_ATOMS: atom_id res chain seq x y z
N MET A 1 -38.27 -15.83 3.51
CA MET A 1 -38.25 -16.84 2.43
C MET A 1 -36.84 -16.83 1.86
N VAL A 2 -36.02 -17.77 2.29
CA VAL A 2 -34.65 -17.93 1.83
C VAL A 2 -34.71 -18.46 0.42
N VAL A 3 -34.55 -17.63 -0.59
CA VAL A 3 -34.42 -18.03 -1.97
C VAL A 3 -33.05 -17.52 -2.45
N GLY A 4 -32.09 -18.36 -2.29
CA GLY A 4 -30.72 -18.12 -2.73
C GLY A 4 -29.73 -18.43 -1.61
N LEU A 5 -28.56 -18.96 -1.97
CA LEU A 5 -27.50 -19.35 -1.05
C LEU A 5 -26.91 -18.12 -0.30
N PHE A 6 -27.17 -16.92 -0.83
CA PHE A 6 -26.69 -15.64 -0.29
C PHE A 6 -27.79 -14.57 -0.35
N SER A 7 -27.84 -13.69 0.65
CA SER A 7 -28.62 -12.44 0.59
C SER A 7 -27.96 -11.42 -0.36
N ILE A 8 -28.70 -10.39 -0.78
CA ILE A 8 -28.17 -9.32 -1.63
C ILE A 8 -26.92 -8.69 -0.98
N ASN A 9 -26.95 -8.45 0.33
CA ASN A 9 -25.80 -7.90 1.06
C ASN A 9 -24.57 -8.82 1.07
N GLU A 10 -24.77 -10.13 1.07
CA GLU A 10 -23.67 -11.11 1.02
C GLU A 10 -23.05 -11.17 -0.37
N LEU A 11 -23.85 -11.01 -1.41
CA LEU A 11 -23.37 -10.95 -2.78
C LEU A 11 -22.55 -9.67 -3.03
N ASP A 12 -23.04 -8.54 -2.56
CA ASP A 12 -22.31 -7.26 -2.64
C ASP A 12 -20.97 -7.34 -1.91
N PHE A 13 -20.95 -7.93 -0.71
CA PHE A 13 -19.70 -8.15 0.02
C PHE A 13 -18.72 -9.03 -0.75
N LEU A 14 -19.17 -10.10 -1.39
CA LEU A 14 -18.30 -10.97 -2.19
C LEU A 14 -17.74 -10.25 -3.43
N LEU A 15 -18.54 -9.41 -4.07
CA LEU A 15 -18.09 -8.57 -5.19
C LEU A 15 -17.03 -7.56 -4.73
N ASP A 16 -17.24 -6.90 -3.61
CA ASP A 16 -16.29 -5.95 -3.03
C ASP A 16 -14.98 -6.61 -2.62
N LEU A 17 -15.08 -7.83 -2.04
CA LEU A 17 -13.91 -8.61 -1.69
C LEU A 17 -13.14 -9.05 -2.95
N GLY A 18 -13.84 -9.50 -3.98
CA GLY A 18 -13.26 -9.86 -5.27
C GLY A 18 -12.58 -8.67 -5.95
N LEU A 19 -13.22 -7.49 -5.94
CA LEU A 19 -12.65 -6.26 -6.47
C LEU A 19 -11.41 -5.83 -5.67
N SER A 20 -11.44 -5.97 -4.35
CA SER A 20 -10.30 -5.67 -3.46
C SER A 20 -9.11 -6.58 -3.74
N LEU A 21 -9.37 -7.88 -3.95
CA LEU A 21 -8.35 -8.86 -4.31
C LEU A 21 -7.72 -8.53 -5.68
N LEU A 22 -8.55 -8.21 -6.67
CA LEU A 22 -8.09 -7.82 -8.00
C LEU A 22 -7.23 -6.54 -7.95
N ALA A 23 -7.67 -5.53 -7.22
CA ALA A 23 -6.93 -4.29 -7.02
C ALA A 23 -5.56 -4.55 -6.35
N GLY A 24 -5.55 -5.35 -5.29
CA GLY A 24 -4.33 -5.74 -4.57
C GLY A 24 -3.36 -6.53 -5.45
N PHE A 25 -3.90 -7.44 -6.26
CA PHE A 25 -3.11 -8.20 -7.22
C PHE A 25 -2.45 -7.29 -8.27
N LEU A 26 -3.21 -6.39 -8.89
CA LEU A 26 -2.68 -5.49 -9.92
C LEU A 26 -1.57 -4.57 -9.39
N ILE A 27 -1.79 -3.96 -8.22
CA ILE A 27 -0.81 -3.07 -7.60
C ILE A 27 0.40 -3.87 -7.10
N GLY A 28 0.15 -4.99 -6.43
CA GLY A 28 1.21 -5.84 -5.88
C GLY A 28 2.08 -6.47 -6.96
N LEU A 29 1.49 -6.89 -8.08
CA LEU A 29 2.22 -7.43 -9.23
C LEU A 29 3.19 -6.39 -9.81
N GLU A 30 2.75 -5.16 -9.99
CA GLU A 30 3.62 -4.06 -10.44
C GLU A 30 4.79 -3.84 -9.49
N ARG A 31 4.54 -3.93 -8.17
CA ARG A 31 5.55 -3.77 -7.13
C ARG A 31 6.54 -4.93 -7.10
N GLU A 32 6.05 -6.15 -7.21
CA GLU A 32 6.86 -7.37 -7.21
C GLU A 32 7.77 -7.46 -8.44
N LEU A 33 7.25 -7.14 -9.63
CA LEU A 33 8.04 -7.07 -10.86
C LEU A 33 9.18 -6.04 -10.79
N LYS A 34 9.06 -5.02 -9.94
CA LYS A 34 10.11 -4.02 -9.69
C LYS A 34 11.01 -4.34 -8.49
N GLY A 35 10.90 -5.54 -7.90
CA GLY A 35 11.70 -5.95 -6.75
C GLY A 35 11.48 -5.08 -5.50
N LYS A 36 10.25 -4.57 -5.29
CA LYS A 36 9.93 -3.76 -4.12
C LYS A 36 9.47 -4.64 -2.94
N PRO A 37 9.71 -4.22 -1.68
CA PRO A 37 9.47 -5.07 -0.50
C PRO A 37 8.01 -5.47 -0.27
N ALA A 38 7.03 -4.67 -0.71
CA ALA A 38 5.61 -5.00 -0.59
C ALA A 38 5.18 -5.89 -1.76
N CYS A 39 4.85 -7.14 -1.44
CA CYS A 39 4.38 -8.16 -2.39
C CYS A 39 2.87 -8.04 -2.67
N ILE A 40 2.38 -8.88 -3.60
CA ILE A 40 0.96 -9.01 -3.94
C ILE A 40 0.12 -9.24 -2.68
N GLY A 41 0.50 -10.20 -1.82
CA GLY A 41 -0.23 -10.50 -0.59
C GLY A 41 -0.39 -9.29 0.33
N THR A 42 0.65 -8.47 0.48
CA THR A 42 0.58 -7.26 1.31
C THR A 42 -0.51 -6.30 0.81
N HIS A 43 -0.55 -6.03 -0.48
CA HIS A 43 -1.56 -5.13 -1.06
C HIS A 43 -2.96 -5.73 -1.00
N CYS A 44 -3.13 -7.04 -1.25
CA CYS A 44 -4.41 -7.73 -1.11
C CYS A 44 -4.95 -7.64 0.33
N PHE A 45 -4.11 -7.90 1.34
CA PHE A 45 -4.54 -7.81 2.75
C PHE A 45 -4.85 -6.38 3.18
N VAL A 46 -4.08 -5.39 2.73
CA VAL A 46 -4.35 -3.99 3.10
C VAL A 46 -5.63 -3.48 2.46
N ILE A 47 -5.85 -3.74 1.17
CA ILE A 47 -7.07 -3.30 0.48
C ILE A 47 -8.28 -4.06 1.01
N GLY A 48 -8.21 -5.39 1.09
CA GLY A 48 -9.29 -6.23 1.57
C GLY A 48 -9.64 -5.94 3.04
N GLY A 49 -8.64 -5.80 3.91
CA GLY A 49 -8.85 -5.46 5.31
C GLY A 49 -9.50 -4.09 5.48
N SER A 50 -9.04 -3.08 4.76
CA SER A 50 -9.65 -1.73 4.78
C SER A 50 -11.08 -1.74 4.28
N MET A 51 -11.35 -2.50 3.21
CA MET A 51 -12.71 -2.70 2.69
C MET A 51 -13.61 -3.36 3.73
N ILE A 52 -13.17 -4.46 4.35
CA ILE A 52 -13.96 -5.19 5.36
C ILE A 52 -14.29 -4.29 6.56
N PHE A 53 -13.31 -3.58 7.12
CA PHE A 53 -13.56 -2.67 8.25
C PHE A 53 -14.53 -1.56 7.89
N THR A 54 -14.41 -1.01 6.68
CA THR A 54 -15.31 0.04 6.18
C THR A 54 -16.72 -0.49 5.97
N TYR A 55 -16.86 -1.66 5.36
CA TYR A 55 -18.15 -2.32 5.13
C TYR A 55 -18.87 -2.62 6.45
N ILE A 56 -18.16 -3.25 7.40
CA ILE A 56 -18.73 -3.54 8.74
C ILE A 56 -19.13 -2.24 9.44
N SER A 57 -18.32 -1.19 9.37
CA SER A 57 -18.64 0.10 9.98
C SER A 57 -19.92 0.71 9.41
N ALA A 58 -20.10 0.63 8.09
CA ALA A 58 -21.31 1.12 7.44
C ALA A 58 -22.57 0.33 7.82
N LEU A 59 -22.42 -0.97 8.09
CA LEU A 59 -23.53 -1.82 8.56
C LEU A 59 -23.90 -1.55 10.02
N VAL A 60 -22.92 -1.35 10.90
CA VAL A 60 -23.14 -1.22 12.35
C VAL A 60 -23.57 0.18 12.73
N ASP A 61 -22.94 1.21 12.17
CA ASP A 61 -23.24 2.61 12.45
C ASP A 61 -23.13 3.48 11.19
N PRO A 62 -24.20 3.53 10.38
CA PRO A 62 -24.19 4.32 9.14
C PRO A 62 -23.95 5.83 9.37
N ASN A 63 -24.23 6.35 10.56
CA ASN A 63 -24.09 7.76 10.89
C ASN A 63 -22.69 8.16 11.36
N SER A 64 -21.81 7.19 11.65
CA SER A 64 -20.48 7.43 12.24
C SER A 64 -19.35 6.66 11.54
N THR A 65 -19.47 6.44 10.25
CA THR A 65 -18.50 5.66 9.45
C THR A 65 -17.11 6.30 9.39
N SER A 66 -17.01 7.62 9.52
CA SER A 66 -15.74 8.38 9.52
C SER A 66 -14.80 8.00 10.67
N ARG A 67 -15.32 7.51 11.79
CA ARG A 67 -14.48 7.09 12.94
C ARG A 67 -13.60 5.90 12.59
N ILE A 68 -14.15 4.88 11.96
CA ILE A 68 -13.39 3.70 11.52
C ILE A 68 -12.43 4.06 10.38
N ALA A 69 -12.87 4.90 9.43
CA ALA A 69 -12.00 5.38 8.37
C ALA A 69 -10.73 6.07 8.93
N ALA A 70 -10.88 6.92 9.95
CA ALA A 70 -9.74 7.58 10.61
C ALA A 70 -8.80 6.56 11.28
N GLN A 71 -9.33 5.50 11.90
CA GLN A 71 -8.51 4.45 12.52
C GLN A 71 -7.79 3.58 11.49
N ILE A 72 -8.40 3.30 10.35
CA ILE A 72 -7.75 2.60 9.23
C ILE A 72 -6.52 3.37 8.77
N VAL A 73 -6.65 4.68 8.53
CA VAL A 73 -5.55 5.55 8.12
C VAL A 73 -4.40 5.51 9.12
N THR A 74 -4.72 5.60 10.42
CA THR A 74 -3.73 5.53 11.50
C THR A 74 -3.03 4.16 11.55
N GLY A 75 -3.79 3.07 11.48
CA GLY A 75 -3.26 1.70 11.53
C GLY A 75 -2.34 1.38 10.36
N ILE A 76 -2.69 1.81 9.15
CA ILE A 76 -1.84 1.62 7.97
C ILE A 76 -0.59 2.50 8.04
N GLY A 77 -0.68 3.68 8.66
CA GLY A 77 0.49 4.52 8.95
C GLY A 77 1.54 3.79 9.79
N PHE A 78 1.12 2.99 10.77
CA PHE A 78 2.02 2.14 11.56
C PHE A 78 2.72 1.06 10.71
N LEU A 79 2.00 0.40 9.81
CA LEU A 79 2.59 -0.56 8.86
C LEU A 79 3.63 0.12 7.96
N GLY A 80 3.32 1.30 7.46
CA GLY A 80 4.24 2.11 6.65
C GLY A 80 5.53 2.47 7.39
N ALA A 81 5.40 2.92 8.64
CA ALA A 81 6.55 3.22 9.50
C ALA A 81 7.42 1.97 9.74
N GLY A 82 6.80 0.81 9.99
CA GLY A 82 7.52 -0.45 10.17
C GLY A 82 8.36 -0.86 8.96
N ILE A 83 7.87 -0.60 7.75
CA ILE A 83 8.60 -0.91 6.50
C ILE A 83 9.81 0.03 6.31
N ILE A 84 9.67 1.31 6.64
CA ILE A 84 10.75 2.28 6.59
C ILE A 84 11.86 1.88 7.58
N LEU A 85 11.50 1.65 8.85
CA LEU A 85 12.45 1.26 9.89
C LEU A 85 13.19 -0.03 9.54
N LYS A 86 12.47 -1.07 9.08
CA LYS A 86 13.10 -2.33 8.65
C LYS A 86 14.09 -2.11 7.50
N GLY A 87 13.78 -1.21 6.57
CA GLY A 87 14.66 -0.86 5.48
C GLY A 87 15.97 -0.24 5.97
N GLU A 88 15.91 0.69 6.92
CA GLU A 88 17.08 1.33 7.51
C GLU A 88 17.97 0.34 8.27
N PHE A 89 17.39 -0.58 9.03
CA PHE A 89 18.17 -1.61 9.74
C PHE A 89 18.91 -2.55 8.79
N ASN A 90 18.34 -2.91 7.66
CA ASN A 90 18.99 -3.76 6.67
C ASN A 90 20.13 -3.02 5.95
N ASP A 91 19.93 -1.74 5.62
CA ASP A 91 20.95 -0.91 4.96
C ASP A 91 22.18 -0.72 5.87
N ARG A 92 21.96 -0.53 7.17
CA ARG A 92 23.06 -0.45 8.16
C ARG A 92 23.87 -1.75 8.26
N LYS A 93 23.22 -2.91 8.32
CA LYS A 93 23.92 -4.20 8.37
C LYS A 93 24.77 -4.46 7.14
N GLU A 94 24.30 -4.08 5.97
CA GLU A 94 25.05 -4.23 4.73
C GLU A 94 26.24 -3.26 4.64
N SER A 95 26.14 -2.09 5.29
CA SER A 95 27.23 -1.11 5.38
C SER A 95 28.33 -1.53 6.35
N ASP A 96 27.98 -2.18 7.47
CA ASP A 96 28.94 -2.67 8.46
C ASP A 96 29.80 -3.82 7.93
N ASP A 97 29.30 -4.63 7.01
CA ASP A 97 30.02 -5.76 6.39
C ASP A 97 31.03 -5.30 5.29
N LYS A 98 30.90 -4.08 4.80
CA LYS A 98 31.77 -3.50 3.73
C LYS A 98 32.61 -2.34 4.23
N THR A 99 33.55 -2.62 5.16
CA THR A 99 34.69 -1.71 5.47
C THR A 99 34.37 -0.20 5.58
N ALA A 100 33.18 0.16 6.09
CA ALA A 100 32.75 1.55 6.24
C ALA A 100 33.27 2.24 7.50
N ALA A 101 34.23 1.64 8.21
CA ALA A 101 34.86 2.21 9.41
C ALA A 101 35.82 3.40 9.12
N ALA A 102 36.06 3.74 7.85
CA ALA A 102 37.11 4.72 7.51
C ALA A 102 36.59 6.13 7.15
N LEU A 103 35.32 6.33 6.86
CA LEU A 103 34.81 7.66 6.50
C LEU A 103 33.38 7.83 7.04
N GLY A 104 33.25 8.57 8.12
CA GLY A 104 32.01 8.88 8.85
C GLY A 104 30.92 9.58 8.05
N SER A 105 30.42 8.92 7.00
CA SER A 105 29.27 9.35 6.24
C SER A 105 28.12 8.40 6.54
N SER A 106 27.45 8.57 7.67
CA SER A 106 26.13 7.97 7.87
C SER A 106 25.18 8.64 6.87
N SER A 107 25.02 8.03 5.71
CA SER A 107 24.00 8.41 4.74
C SER A 107 22.62 8.21 5.39
N ASN A 108 22.05 9.29 5.88
CA ASN A 108 20.70 9.31 6.49
C ASN A 108 19.64 9.16 5.38
N ARG A 109 19.72 8.05 4.65
CA ARG A 109 18.85 7.76 3.50
C ARG A 109 17.62 7.01 3.95
N VAL A 110 16.47 7.68 3.92
CA VAL A 110 15.18 7.03 4.17
C VAL A 110 14.90 6.02 3.07
N VAL A 111 14.86 4.73 3.44
CA VAL A 111 14.67 3.60 2.52
C VAL A 111 13.19 3.21 2.50
N ASN A 112 12.71 2.72 1.36
CA ASN A 112 11.34 2.19 1.21
C ASN A 112 10.19 3.20 1.39
N LEU A 113 10.43 4.51 1.36
CA LEU A 113 9.40 5.52 1.50
C LEU A 113 8.26 5.35 0.47
N THR A 114 8.61 5.09 -0.79
CA THR A 114 7.59 4.85 -1.85
C THR A 114 6.78 3.58 -1.62
N THR A 115 7.37 2.57 -0.97
CA THR A 115 6.66 1.35 -0.59
C THR A 115 5.67 1.63 0.54
N ALA A 116 6.09 2.35 1.57
CA ALA A 116 5.20 2.78 2.65
C ALA A 116 4.03 3.61 2.12
N ALA A 117 4.31 4.56 1.23
CA ALA A 117 3.29 5.39 0.58
C ALA A 117 2.30 4.55 -0.25
N SER A 118 2.77 3.53 -1.00
CA SER A 118 1.89 2.65 -1.77
C SER A 118 0.95 1.82 -0.90
N ILE A 119 1.44 1.34 0.24
CA ILE A 119 0.62 0.60 1.22
C ILE A 119 -0.42 1.52 1.85
N TRP A 120 -0.03 2.74 2.24
CA TRP A 120 -0.96 3.72 2.77
C TRP A 120 -2.07 4.06 1.76
N PHE A 121 -1.70 4.25 0.49
CA PHE A 121 -2.66 4.52 -0.59
C PHE A 121 -3.57 3.32 -0.88
N SER A 122 -3.08 2.09 -0.73
CA SER A 122 -3.89 0.87 -0.84
C SER A 122 -5.03 0.83 0.18
N GLY A 123 -4.81 1.35 1.39
CA GLY A 123 -5.89 1.50 2.37
C GLY A 123 -7.01 2.43 1.92
N ALA A 124 -6.67 3.52 1.25
CA ALA A 124 -7.67 4.43 0.69
C ALA A 124 -8.52 3.76 -0.40
N ILE A 125 -7.91 2.91 -1.24
CA ILE A 125 -8.62 2.12 -2.25
C ILE A 125 -9.61 1.16 -1.57
N GLY A 126 -9.17 0.43 -0.54
CA GLY A 126 -10.05 -0.47 0.21
C GLY A 126 -11.23 0.26 0.86
N MET A 127 -10.99 1.43 1.46
CA MET A 127 -12.07 2.26 2.01
C MET A 127 -13.05 2.73 0.91
N ALA A 128 -12.55 3.12 -0.25
CA ALA A 128 -13.41 3.54 -1.36
C ALA A 128 -14.32 2.40 -1.85
N ILE A 129 -13.80 1.17 -1.92
CA ILE A 129 -14.60 -0.02 -2.27
C ILE A 129 -15.65 -0.27 -1.18
N GLY A 130 -15.25 -0.31 0.10
CA GLY A 130 -16.16 -0.60 1.21
C GLY A 130 -17.26 0.45 1.44
N PHE A 131 -17.09 1.67 0.91
CA PHE A 131 -18.13 2.71 0.86
C PHE A 131 -18.89 2.72 -0.47
N ASN A 132 -18.71 1.75 -1.34
CA ASN A 132 -19.34 1.66 -2.68
C ASN A 132 -18.96 2.82 -3.63
N PHE A 133 -17.81 3.48 -3.39
CA PHE A 133 -17.27 4.52 -4.27
C PHE A 133 -16.42 3.91 -5.38
N TYR A 134 -16.99 3.05 -6.19
CA TYR A 134 -16.28 2.25 -7.20
C TYR A 134 -15.55 3.09 -8.24
N PHE A 135 -16.10 4.22 -8.65
CA PHE A 135 -15.43 5.13 -9.58
C PHE A 135 -14.14 5.68 -8.98
N ILE A 136 -14.18 6.10 -7.71
CA ILE A 136 -13.00 6.61 -6.99
C ILE A 136 -11.97 5.48 -6.84
N ALA A 137 -12.42 4.28 -6.49
CA ALA A 137 -11.55 3.11 -6.36
C ALA A 137 -10.84 2.79 -7.69
N LEU A 138 -11.57 2.77 -8.80
CA LEU A 138 -11.03 2.47 -10.13
C LEU A 138 -9.97 3.49 -10.57
N VAL A 139 -10.27 4.79 -10.43
CA VAL A 139 -9.31 5.86 -10.75
C VAL A 139 -8.08 5.76 -9.85
N SER A 140 -8.26 5.44 -8.57
CA SER A 140 -7.16 5.27 -7.61
C SER A 140 -6.29 4.06 -7.93
N ILE A 141 -6.88 2.95 -8.37
CA ILE A 141 -6.13 1.76 -8.82
C ILE A 141 -5.28 2.12 -10.05
N ALA A 142 -5.88 2.78 -11.05
CA ALA A 142 -5.15 3.23 -12.23
C ALA A 142 -3.98 4.15 -11.84
N PHE A 143 -4.20 5.10 -10.93
CA PHE A 143 -3.15 5.98 -10.40
C PHE A 143 -2.03 5.18 -9.71
N ALA A 144 -2.37 4.23 -8.83
CA ALA A 144 -1.40 3.42 -8.10
C ALA A 144 -0.50 2.58 -9.02
N VAL A 145 -1.03 2.11 -10.15
CA VAL A 145 -0.28 1.32 -11.15
C VAL A 145 0.56 2.23 -12.07
N LEU A 146 0.07 3.43 -12.39
CA LEU A 146 0.75 4.33 -13.33
C LEU A 146 1.88 5.13 -12.68
N VAL A 147 1.68 5.66 -11.47
CA VAL A 147 2.65 6.52 -10.79
C VAL A 147 4.04 5.89 -10.63
N PRO A 148 4.18 4.61 -10.24
CA PRO A 148 5.48 3.98 -10.13
C PRO A 148 6.18 3.76 -11.48
N ARG A 149 5.50 3.92 -12.61
CA ARG A 149 6.06 3.82 -13.96
C ARG A 149 6.69 5.12 -14.45
N ILE A 150 6.41 6.25 -13.78
CA ILE A 150 7.03 7.53 -14.10
C ILE A 150 8.54 7.42 -13.85
N PRO A 151 9.39 7.65 -14.86
CA PRO A 151 10.83 7.60 -14.68
C PRO A 151 11.27 8.66 -13.68
N ARG A 152 12.17 8.28 -12.78
CA ARG A 152 12.78 9.24 -11.87
C ARG A 152 13.60 10.23 -12.70
N VAL A 153 13.21 11.50 -12.68
CA VAL A 153 14.04 12.60 -13.18
C VAL A 153 15.15 12.80 -12.14
N GLY A 154 16.13 11.89 -12.14
CA GLY A 154 17.30 11.98 -11.27
C GLY A 154 18.36 12.83 -11.98
N LYS A 155 19.00 13.75 -11.26
CA LYS A 155 20.22 14.44 -11.67
C LYS A 155 21.21 13.42 -12.26
N ARG A 156 21.40 13.49 -13.54
CA ARG A 156 22.58 12.97 -14.22
C ARG A 156 23.67 13.99 -13.95
N GLY A 157 24.32 13.87 -12.82
CA GLY A 157 25.37 14.75 -12.38
C GLY A 157 26.47 13.92 -11.77
N ASP A 158 27.64 14.10 -12.37
CA ASP A 158 28.98 13.75 -11.94
C ASP A 158 29.42 12.28 -12.09
N LYS A 159 29.63 11.91 -13.38
CA LYS A 159 30.84 11.19 -13.73
C LYS A 159 31.90 12.25 -14.03
N GLU A 160 32.54 12.78 -13.02
CA GLU A 160 33.83 13.41 -13.23
C GLU A 160 34.88 12.33 -13.51
N HIS A 161 35.44 12.44 -14.72
CA HIS A 161 36.69 11.86 -15.10
C HIS A 161 37.75 12.26 -14.10
N TYR A 162 38.41 11.29 -13.49
CA TYR A 162 39.78 11.40 -13.07
C TYR A 162 40.60 10.54 -14.02
N ASP A 163 41.28 11.22 -14.96
CA ASP A 163 42.45 10.73 -15.67
C ASP A 163 43.66 10.67 -14.70
#